data_20c8a1500fab8ba2f4790bec7b1e303a
#
_entry.id   20c8a1500fab8ba2f4790bec7b1e303a
#
_cell.length_a   1.000
_cell.length_b   1.000
_cell.length_c   1.000
_cell.angle_alpha   90.00
_cell.angle_beta   90.00
_cell.angle_gamma   90.00
#
_symmetry.space_group_name_H-M   'P 1'
#
loop_
_entity.id
_entity.type
_entity.pdbx_description
1 polymer ?
#
loop_
_entity_poly.entity_id
_entity_poly.type
_entity_poly.pdbx_seq_one_letter_code
_entity_poly.pdbx_strand_id
1 'polypeptide(L)'
;MADRVLVVVQRYGDVAGGAETHARQLVQQLRPHCDVTVATTTARDYWTWENAFVAGEDRVDGVVVHRFPVAQGRAPDFRRYERAAFRAGHTLADEHAFIDAQGPIAPELLEFVHQRGREYTSVLFFTYIYAPTVYGVPLVPERAILVPTAHDEPAIGLAAYRQVFHTPRALAFNTVEERDMVHRRFHNERIPHDVVGVGVDVPATADGDRFRAAHGITGPYFLYVGRIVESKGCPELFAHWARFKARHDGPATLALVGHREMDVPERSDVRYLGPLSDAEKFDALAGCTALTYSGLLDSLSMIVLEAWAMGKPVVVSSRAPVLSSMSRRAGAGLPYGSATEFAELLELLLERPTLARQLGAAGRAFVAGTYTWPGVVQKYLDLFAEVRARNV
;
A
#
# COMPACT_ATOMS: atom_id res chain seq x y z
N MET A 1 -7.32 10.79 30.14
CA MET A 1 -6.94 11.79 29.11
C MET A 1 -7.05 11.09 27.77
N ALA A 2 -7.46 11.79 26.72
CA ALA A 2 -7.45 11.23 25.36
C ALA A 2 -6.01 10.92 24.95
N ASP A 3 -5.80 9.84 24.18
CA ASP A 3 -4.49 9.51 23.64
C ASP A 3 -4.02 10.61 22.68
N ARG A 4 -2.76 11.01 22.80
CA ARG A 4 -2.08 11.88 21.85
C ARG A 4 -1.21 11.02 20.95
N VAL A 5 -1.45 11.03 19.65
CA VAL A 5 -0.80 10.17 18.69
C VAL A 5 -0.03 11.00 17.66
N LEU A 6 1.26 10.71 17.51
CA LEU A 6 2.07 11.26 16.42
C LEU A 6 2.14 10.23 15.29
N VAL A 7 1.86 10.66 14.08
CA VAL A 7 2.05 9.83 12.88
C VAL A 7 3.22 10.35 12.08
N VAL A 8 4.25 9.55 11.93
CA VAL A 8 5.46 9.83 11.14
C VAL A 8 5.35 9.09 9.82
N VAL A 9 5.25 9.84 8.74
CA VAL A 9 5.16 9.33 7.37
C VAL A 9 5.96 10.22 6.43
N GLN A 10 6.56 9.63 5.39
CA GLN A 10 7.49 10.35 4.51
C GLN A 10 6.83 11.49 3.75
N ARG A 11 5.57 11.30 3.30
CA ARG A 11 4.77 12.29 2.58
C ARG A 11 3.33 12.25 3.09
N TYR A 12 2.65 13.40 3.12
CA TYR A 12 1.29 13.49 3.61
C TYR A 12 0.50 14.61 2.93
N GLY A 13 -0.79 14.34 2.62
CA GLY A 13 -1.71 15.28 1.99
C GLY A 13 -2.09 14.84 0.58
N ASP A 14 -2.04 15.75 -0.38
CA ASP A 14 -2.33 15.48 -1.79
C ASP A 14 -1.10 14.85 -2.47
N VAL A 15 -0.90 13.58 -2.18
CA VAL A 15 0.21 12.76 -2.71
C VAL A 15 -0.30 11.36 -3.09
N ALA A 16 0.21 10.83 -4.18
CA ALA A 16 -0.09 9.47 -4.61
C ALA A 16 0.83 8.46 -3.91
N GLY A 17 0.24 7.40 -3.37
CA GLY A 17 0.98 6.29 -2.74
C GLY A 17 0.09 5.48 -1.80
N GLY A 18 0.25 4.16 -1.78
CA GLY A 18 -0.57 3.28 -0.95
C GLY A 18 -0.36 3.51 0.56
N ALA A 19 0.88 3.64 1.01
CA ALA A 19 1.20 3.88 2.41
C ALA A 19 0.75 5.27 2.88
N GLU A 20 0.88 6.29 2.04
CA GLU A 20 0.44 7.65 2.33
C GLU A 20 -1.10 7.75 2.37
N THR A 21 -1.78 7.09 1.43
CA THR A 21 -3.25 7.00 1.44
C THR A 21 -3.73 6.27 2.69
N HIS A 22 -3.10 5.15 3.05
CA HIS A 22 -3.38 4.42 4.30
C HIS A 22 -3.19 5.33 5.53
N ALA A 23 -2.03 6.00 5.64
CA ALA A 23 -1.76 6.90 6.76
C ALA A 23 -2.80 8.03 6.84
N ARG A 24 -3.17 8.65 5.71
CA ARG A 24 -4.16 9.73 5.66
C ARG A 24 -5.55 9.24 6.08
N GLN A 25 -6.01 8.11 5.56
CA GLN A 25 -7.30 7.53 5.93
C GLN A 25 -7.32 7.13 7.41
N LEU A 26 -6.27 6.45 7.90
CA LEU A 26 -6.16 6.08 9.31
C LEU A 26 -6.22 7.30 10.23
N VAL A 27 -5.48 8.36 9.91
CA VAL A 27 -5.51 9.61 10.69
C VAL A 27 -6.92 10.18 10.77
N GLN A 28 -7.67 10.21 9.67
CA GLN A 28 -9.06 10.69 9.68
C GLN A 28 -9.97 9.85 10.56
N GLN A 29 -9.77 8.54 10.56
CA GLN A 29 -10.57 7.61 11.35
C GLN A 29 -10.20 7.61 12.85
N LEU A 30 -8.94 7.94 13.19
CA LEU A 30 -8.49 8.05 14.58
C LEU A 30 -8.91 9.37 15.27
N ARG A 31 -9.11 10.45 14.50
CA ARG A 31 -9.45 11.78 15.05
C ARG A 31 -10.64 11.83 16.02
N PRO A 32 -11.73 11.07 15.84
CA PRO A 32 -12.81 11.04 16.80
C PRO A 32 -12.43 10.45 18.18
N HIS A 33 -11.30 9.73 18.24
CA HIS A 33 -10.86 8.93 19.39
C HIS A 33 -9.58 9.47 20.04
N CYS A 34 -8.73 10.14 19.27
CA CYS A 34 -7.38 10.59 19.69
C CYS A 34 -7.09 12.01 19.22
N ASP A 35 -6.20 12.69 19.94
CA ASP A 35 -5.55 13.91 19.45
C ASP A 35 -4.38 13.50 18.52
N VAL A 36 -4.59 13.64 17.20
CA VAL A 36 -3.65 13.17 16.18
C VAL A 36 -2.89 14.33 15.55
N THR A 37 -1.57 14.21 15.54
CA THR A 37 -0.65 15.12 14.85
C THR A 37 0.14 14.31 13.82
N VAL A 38 0.49 14.90 12.68
CA VAL A 38 1.32 14.29 11.65
C VAL A 38 2.66 15.02 11.56
N ALA A 39 3.76 14.27 11.54
CA ALA A 39 5.09 14.76 11.16
C ALA A 39 5.51 14.14 9.84
N THR A 40 5.85 14.98 8.86
CA THR A 40 6.13 14.54 7.49
C THR A 40 7.18 15.44 6.85
N THR A 41 7.64 15.06 5.66
CA THR A 41 8.54 15.92 4.88
C THR A 41 7.76 16.90 3.99
N THR A 42 8.48 17.84 3.39
CA THR A 42 7.95 18.73 2.35
C THR A 42 7.93 18.10 0.95
N ALA A 43 8.32 16.83 0.82
CA ALA A 43 8.32 16.14 -0.47
C ALA A 43 6.93 15.80 -0.96
N ARG A 44 6.68 15.96 -2.27
CA ARG A 44 5.49 15.46 -2.97
C ARG A 44 5.77 14.18 -3.72
N ASP A 45 6.92 14.09 -4.36
CA ASP A 45 7.34 12.94 -5.17
C ASP A 45 8.17 11.95 -4.33
N TYR A 46 7.89 10.64 -4.49
CA TYR A 46 8.63 9.59 -3.74
C TYR A 46 9.92 9.17 -4.44
N TRP A 47 10.09 9.58 -5.71
CA TRP A 47 11.25 9.16 -6.48
C TRP A 47 12.45 10.07 -6.24
N THR A 48 12.21 11.38 -6.26
CA THR A 48 13.26 12.40 -6.05
C THR A 48 13.32 12.91 -4.64
N TRP A 49 12.19 12.91 -3.91
CA TRP A 49 11.99 13.56 -2.62
C TRP A 49 12.18 15.09 -2.68
N GLU A 50 11.90 15.70 -3.83
CA GLU A 50 12.01 17.14 -4.00
C GLU A 50 11.06 17.89 -3.07
N ASN A 51 11.56 18.97 -2.45
CA ASN A 51 10.78 19.85 -1.59
C ASN A 51 9.74 20.60 -2.43
N ALA A 52 8.46 20.32 -2.21
CA ALA A 52 7.34 20.88 -2.96
C ALA A 52 6.30 21.56 -2.07
N PHE A 53 6.20 21.15 -0.80
CA PHE A 53 5.34 21.81 0.17
C PHE A 53 6.14 22.81 1.01
N VAL A 54 5.43 23.81 1.59
CA VAL A 54 6.04 24.77 2.49
C VAL A 54 6.38 24.08 3.82
N ALA A 55 7.58 24.31 4.35
CA ALA A 55 7.99 23.82 5.67
C ALA A 55 7.26 24.56 6.79
N GLY A 56 7.07 23.91 7.92
CA GLY A 56 6.40 24.46 9.10
C GLY A 56 5.08 23.75 9.41
N GLU A 57 4.25 24.40 10.22
CA GLU A 57 2.92 23.88 10.59
C GLU A 57 1.91 24.16 9.47
N ASP A 58 1.14 23.14 9.15
CA ASP A 58 0.09 23.12 8.13
C ASP A 58 -1.17 22.43 8.70
N ARG A 59 -2.31 22.56 8.01
CA ARG A 59 -3.53 21.81 8.32
C ARG A 59 -4.06 21.12 7.07
N VAL A 60 -4.11 19.80 7.15
CA VAL A 60 -4.66 18.96 6.08
C VAL A 60 -5.88 18.22 6.63
N ASP A 61 -7.03 18.42 6.00
CA ASP A 61 -8.32 17.82 6.43
C ASP A 61 -8.61 18.03 7.93
N GLY A 62 -8.20 19.19 8.47
CA GLY A 62 -8.38 19.57 9.87
C GLY A 62 -7.36 18.96 10.86
N VAL A 63 -6.36 18.22 10.39
CA VAL A 63 -5.25 17.66 11.19
C VAL A 63 -4.07 18.62 11.19
N VAL A 64 -3.40 18.78 12.34
CA VAL A 64 -2.13 19.49 12.43
C VAL A 64 -1.02 18.65 11.78
N VAL A 65 -0.32 19.24 10.83
CA VAL A 65 0.77 18.61 10.08
C VAL A 65 2.03 19.45 10.21
N HIS A 66 3.07 18.89 10.78
CA HIS A 66 4.40 19.51 10.78
C HIS A 66 5.19 19.00 9.59
N ARG A 67 5.60 19.91 8.70
CA ARG A 67 6.37 19.61 7.49
C ARG A 67 7.81 20.05 7.65
N PHE A 68 8.73 19.12 7.39
CA PHE A 68 10.16 19.33 7.54
C PHE A 68 10.86 19.24 6.18
N PRO A 69 11.83 20.12 5.90
CA PRO A 69 12.54 20.07 4.63
C PRO A 69 13.34 18.79 4.50
N VAL A 70 13.38 18.26 3.29
CA VAL A 70 14.30 17.19 2.88
C VAL A 70 15.65 17.84 2.63
N ALA A 71 16.64 17.51 3.46
CA ALA A 71 18.01 17.97 3.30
C ALA A 71 18.73 17.20 2.16
N GLN A 72 18.41 15.92 2.02
CA GLN A 72 18.92 15.08 0.94
C GLN A 72 17.79 14.16 0.42
N GLY A 73 17.49 14.27 -0.85
CA GLY A 73 16.60 13.37 -1.57
C GLY A 73 17.29 12.08 -1.98
N ARG A 74 16.69 11.36 -2.93
CA ARG A 74 17.30 10.16 -3.49
C ARG A 74 18.57 10.52 -4.25
N ALA A 75 19.66 9.78 -4.01
CA ALA A 75 20.91 9.99 -4.71
C ALA A 75 20.74 9.74 -6.23
N PRO A 76 21.28 10.60 -7.10
CA PRO A 76 21.18 10.43 -8.56
C PRO A 76 21.72 9.08 -9.03
N ASP A 77 22.75 8.57 -8.37
CA ASP A 77 23.39 7.29 -8.62
C ASP A 77 22.91 6.17 -7.66
N PHE A 78 21.67 6.24 -7.18
CA PHE A 78 21.07 5.32 -6.20
C PHE A 78 21.37 3.84 -6.50
N ARG A 79 21.32 3.44 -7.77
CA ARG A 79 21.65 2.05 -8.18
C ARG A 79 23.07 1.60 -7.82
N ARG A 80 24.00 2.52 -7.59
CA ARG A 80 25.36 2.19 -7.12
C ARG A 80 25.30 1.72 -5.66
N TYR A 81 24.57 2.43 -4.82
CA TYR A 81 24.38 2.09 -3.41
C TYR A 81 23.59 0.80 -3.26
N GLU A 82 22.54 0.64 -4.06
CA GLU A 82 21.77 -0.60 -4.12
C GLU A 82 22.65 -1.81 -4.45
N ARG A 83 23.46 -1.73 -5.51
CA ARG A 83 24.41 -2.80 -5.85
C ARG A 83 25.46 -3.04 -4.76
N ALA A 84 25.92 -2.00 -4.06
CA ALA A 84 26.87 -2.15 -2.97
C ALA A 84 26.24 -2.89 -1.77
N ALA A 85 25.02 -2.53 -1.38
CA ALA A 85 24.32 -3.14 -0.26
C ALA A 85 23.89 -4.60 -0.51
N PHE A 86 23.67 -4.98 -1.78
CA PHE A 86 23.21 -6.34 -2.12
C PHE A 86 24.31 -7.27 -2.66
N ARG A 87 25.55 -6.81 -2.79
CA ARG A 87 26.67 -7.69 -3.19
C ARG A 87 27.06 -8.64 -2.03
N ALA A 88 27.60 -9.79 -2.37
CA ALA A 88 28.22 -10.67 -1.38
C ALA A 88 29.35 -9.95 -0.65
N GLY A 89 29.39 -10.06 0.69
CA GLY A 89 30.42 -9.44 1.53
C GLY A 89 30.27 -7.91 1.70
N HIS A 90 29.07 -7.35 1.46
CA HIS A 90 28.79 -5.96 1.83
C HIS A 90 28.94 -5.74 3.34
N THR A 91 29.14 -4.51 3.74
CA THR A 91 29.30 -4.10 5.13
C THR A 91 28.02 -3.41 5.64
N LEU A 92 27.90 -3.28 6.96
CA LEU A 92 26.82 -2.48 7.56
C LEU A 92 26.88 -1.00 7.09
N ALA A 93 28.09 -0.48 6.80
CA ALA A 93 28.23 0.86 6.25
C ALA A 93 27.65 0.96 4.82
N ASP A 94 27.81 -0.09 3.99
CA ASP A 94 27.15 -0.13 2.66
C ASP A 94 25.63 -0.12 2.78
N GLU A 95 25.07 -0.81 3.80
CA GLU A 95 23.61 -0.84 4.07
C GLU A 95 23.08 0.53 4.53
N HIS A 96 23.79 1.21 5.45
CA HIS A 96 23.42 2.58 5.85
C HIS A 96 23.54 3.56 4.68
N ALA A 97 24.59 3.45 3.87
CA ALA A 97 24.74 4.27 2.67
C ALA A 97 23.60 4.04 1.66
N PHE A 98 23.06 2.82 1.56
CA PHE A 98 21.87 2.53 0.76
C PHE A 98 20.63 3.23 1.33
N ILE A 99 20.39 3.19 2.66
CA ILE A 99 19.27 3.84 3.32
C ILE A 99 19.35 5.37 3.11
N ASP A 100 20.53 5.94 3.29
CA ASP A 100 20.75 7.39 3.12
C ASP A 100 20.56 7.81 1.66
N ALA A 101 21.09 7.01 0.72
CA ALA A 101 20.94 7.26 -0.70
C ALA A 101 19.48 7.10 -1.19
N GLN A 102 18.68 6.29 -0.51
CA GLN A 102 17.26 6.15 -0.82
C GLN A 102 16.46 7.36 -0.30
N GLY A 103 16.84 7.90 0.85
CA GLY A 103 16.17 9.03 1.49
C GLY A 103 14.74 8.72 1.96
N PRO A 104 13.94 9.77 2.20
CA PRO A 104 14.36 11.17 2.35
C PRO A 104 15.14 11.39 3.65
N ILE A 105 16.23 12.14 3.61
CA ILE A 105 16.97 12.56 4.81
C ILE A 105 16.39 13.90 5.27
N ALA A 106 15.78 13.90 6.44
CA ALA A 106 15.11 15.06 7.03
C ALA A 106 15.53 15.22 8.52
N PRO A 107 16.69 15.82 8.80
CA PRO A 107 17.23 15.92 10.17
C PRO A 107 16.30 16.65 11.12
N GLU A 108 15.63 17.71 10.67
CA GLU A 108 14.70 18.49 11.50
C GLU A 108 13.47 17.66 11.91
N LEU A 109 13.00 16.72 11.05
CA LEU A 109 11.94 15.78 11.42
C LEU A 109 12.41 14.85 12.54
N LEU A 110 13.63 14.32 12.45
CA LEU A 110 14.21 13.47 13.49
C LEU A 110 14.40 14.23 14.80
N GLU A 111 14.87 15.46 14.72
CA GLU A 111 15.01 16.34 15.89
C GLU A 111 13.64 16.62 16.53
N PHE A 112 12.61 16.90 15.76
CA PHE A 112 11.24 17.05 16.26
C PHE A 112 10.75 15.77 16.98
N VAL A 113 10.98 14.60 16.42
CA VAL A 113 10.64 13.32 17.06
C VAL A 113 11.42 13.13 18.34
N HIS A 114 12.71 13.44 18.36
CA HIS A 114 13.56 13.33 19.55
C HIS A 114 13.10 14.25 20.69
N GLN A 115 12.84 15.52 20.38
CA GLN A 115 12.47 16.53 21.38
C GLN A 115 11.04 16.37 21.87
N ARG A 116 10.10 16.08 20.95
CA ARG A 116 8.67 16.14 21.22
C ARG A 116 7.94 14.79 21.21
N GLY A 117 8.60 13.72 20.76
CA GLY A 117 7.97 12.41 20.68
C GLY A 117 7.46 11.88 22.03
N ARG A 118 8.09 12.29 23.13
CA ARG A 118 7.66 11.95 24.49
C ARG A 118 6.39 12.65 24.96
N GLU A 119 5.94 13.69 24.27
CA GLU A 119 4.66 14.35 24.56
C GLU A 119 3.45 13.51 24.07
N TYR A 120 3.69 12.52 23.22
CA TYR A 120 2.67 11.65 22.66
C TYR A 120 2.61 10.32 23.42
N THR A 121 1.42 9.73 23.49
CA THR A 121 1.23 8.39 24.09
C THR A 121 1.75 7.29 23.17
N SER A 122 1.66 7.51 21.86
CA SER A 122 2.15 6.60 20.83
C SER A 122 2.67 7.38 19.63
N VAL A 123 3.72 6.86 18.99
CA VAL A 123 4.30 7.39 17.75
C VAL A 123 4.26 6.29 16.68
N LEU A 124 3.42 6.47 15.68
CA LEU A 124 3.29 5.53 14.56
C LEU A 124 4.31 5.88 13.48
N PHE A 125 5.12 4.92 13.08
CA PHE A 125 6.05 5.04 11.96
C PHE A 125 5.58 4.20 10.79
N PHE A 126 5.36 4.85 9.64
CA PHE A 126 4.93 4.17 8.41
C PHE A 126 6.11 3.83 7.52
N THR A 127 6.09 2.61 6.98
CA THR A 127 7.02 2.10 5.98
C THR A 127 8.45 1.94 6.50
N TYR A 128 8.87 0.70 6.70
CA TYR A 128 10.14 0.35 7.39
C TYR A 128 11.39 0.83 6.66
N ILE A 129 11.34 0.92 5.31
CA ILE A 129 12.51 1.04 4.44
C ILE A 129 13.14 2.44 4.40
N TYR A 130 12.42 3.48 4.80
CA TYR A 130 12.86 4.87 4.64
C TYR A 130 13.56 5.42 5.88
N ALA A 131 14.51 6.33 5.65
CA ALA A 131 15.34 6.96 6.69
C ALA A 131 14.54 7.56 7.87
N PRO A 132 13.39 8.26 7.70
CA PRO A 132 12.61 8.75 8.84
C PRO A 132 12.15 7.66 9.80
N THR A 133 11.85 6.46 9.30
CA THR A 133 11.49 5.31 10.13
C THR A 133 12.73 4.66 10.75
N VAL A 134 13.76 4.41 9.93
CA VAL A 134 14.99 3.75 10.39
C VAL A 134 15.65 4.51 11.53
N TYR A 135 15.76 5.83 11.38
CA TYR A 135 16.42 6.67 12.36
C TYR A 135 15.48 7.25 13.42
N GLY A 136 14.17 7.32 13.13
CA GLY A 136 13.18 7.85 14.06
C GLY A 136 12.74 6.87 15.15
N VAL A 137 12.52 5.60 14.79
CA VAL A 137 12.10 4.56 15.76
C VAL A 137 13.00 4.49 16.99
N PRO A 138 14.35 4.50 16.88
CA PRO A 138 15.24 4.43 18.02
C PRO A 138 15.21 5.67 18.95
N LEU A 139 14.63 6.78 18.50
CA LEU A 139 14.55 8.01 19.32
C LEU A 139 13.43 7.94 20.38
N VAL A 140 12.41 7.09 20.14
CA VAL A 140 11.23 6.96 21.01
C VAL A 140 10.80 5.49 21.15
N PRO A 141 11.71 4.57 21.49
CA PRO A 141 11.47 3.13 21.43
C PRO A 141 10.28 2.67 22.28
N GLU A 142 10.09 3.32 23.43
CA GLU A 142 9.02 3.01 24.37
C GLU A 142 7.61 3.42 23.88
N ARG A 143 7.53 4.24 22.83
CA ARG A 143 6.28 4.77 22.28
C ARG A 143 6.08 4.42 20.80
N ALA A 144 7.13 3.91 20.17
CA ALA A 144 7.11 3.59 18.75
C ALA A 144 6.19 2.41 18.45
N ILE A 145 5.31 2.60 17.48
CA ILE A 145 4.54 1.54 16.83
C ILE A 145 4.93 1.56 15.35
N LEU A 146 5.45 0.45 14.86
CA LEU A 146 5.81 0.33 13.45
C LEU A 146 4.63 -0.21 12.65
N VAL A 147 4.23 0.52 11.60
CA VAL A 147 3.36 0.05 10.52
C VAL A 147 4.28 -0.28 9.33
N PRO A 148 4.78 -1.51 9.22
CA PRO A 148 5.95 -1.77 8.38
C PRO A 148 5.68 -1.62 6.89
N THR A 149 4.48 -1.94 6.42
CA THR A 149 4.14 -2.05 4.99
C THR A 149 5.15 -2.94 4.23
N ALA A 150 5.60 -4.00 4.90
CA ALA A 150 6.70 -4.83 4.46
C ALA A 150 6.26 -5.94 3.49
N HIS A 151 7.14 -6.27 2.57
CA HIS A 151 7.00 -7.41 1.67
C HIS A 151 8.37 -8.09 1.50
N ASP A 152 8.37 -9.30 0.94
CA ASP A 152 9.60 -10.08 0.79
C ASP A 152 10.42 -9.55 -0.40
N GLU A 153 11.19 -8.51 -0.12
CA GLU A 153 12.10 -7.85 -1.05
C GLU A 153 13.54 -7.94 -0.55
N PRO A 154 14.56 -7.79 -1.41
CA PRO A 154 15.95 -7.91 -0.99
C PRO A 154 16.33 -7.00 0.18
N ALA A 155 15.79 -5.79 0.23
CA ALA A 155 16.11 -4.79 1.25
C ALA A 155 15.80 -5.27 2.67
N ILE A 156 14.66 -5.95 2.90
CA ILE A 156 14.28 -6.43 4.25
C ILE A 156 15.30 -7.43 4.83
N GLY A 157 16.18 -7.99 4.00
CA GLY A 157 17.27 -8.87 4.40
C GLY A 157 18.49 -8.18 4.98
N LEU A 158 18.62 -6.86 4.83
CA LEU A 158 19.76 -6.11 5.32
C LEU A 158 19.77 -6.01 6.85
N ALA A 159 20.95 -6.12 7.44
CA ALA A 159 21.13 -6.12 8.89
C ALA A 159 20.72 -4.79 9.55
N ALA A 160 20.87 -3.68 8.84
CA ALA A 160 20.47 -2.35 9.30
C ALA A 160 18.98 -2.26 9.68
N TYR A 161 18.11 -3.05 9.03
CA TYR A 161 16.68 -3.06 9.36
C TYR A 161 16.33 -3.89 10.60
N ARG A 162 17.24 -4.71 11.13
CA ARG A 162 16.95 -5.49 12.35
C ARG A 162 16.49 -4.60 13.50
N GLN A 163 17.16 -3.45 13.67
CA GLN A 163 16.78 -2.50 14.71
C GLN A 163 15.35 -1.96 14.53
N VAL A 164 14.93 -1.69 13.29
CA VAL A 164 13.58 -1.20 12.99
C VAL A 164 12.50 -2.21 13.40
N PHE A 165 12.78 -3.51 13.32
CA PHE A 165 11.85 -4.57 13.65
C PHE A 165 11.97 -5.11 15.08
N HIS A 166 13.00 -4.70 15.86
CA HIS A 166 13.18 -5.14 17.25
C HIS A 166 13.00 -4.02 18.28
N THR A 167 13.13 -2.77 17.87
CA THR A 167 13.07 -1.63 18.79
C THR A 167 11.64 -1.14 19.11
N PRO A 168 10.67 -1.17 18.18
CA PRO A 168 9.33 -0.65 18.45
C PRO A 168 8.67 -1.37 19.63
N ARG A 169 7.85 -0.62 20.35
CA ARG A 169 7.04 -1.15 21.46
C ARG A 169 5.93 -2.07 20.97
N ALA A 170 5.42 -1.83 19.75
CA ALA A 170 4.44 -2.67 19.10
C ALA A 170 4.59 -2.65 17.57
N LEU A 171 3.99 -3.64 16.89
CA LEU A 171 3.95 -3.78 15.43
C LEU A 171 2.49 -3.85 14.98
N ALA A 172 2.14 -3.08 13.95
CA ALA A 172 0.82 -3.05 13.35
C ALA A 172 0.91 -3.54 11.90
N PHE A 173 0.55 -4.79 11.66
CA PHE A 173 0.66 -5.42 10.34
C PHE A 173 -0.58 -5.20 9.50
N ASN A 174 -0.43 -5.10 8.19
CA ASN A 174 -1.53 -4.99 7.26
C ASN A 174 -2.21 -6.34 6.97
N THR A 175 -1.43 -7.43 6.97
CA THR A 175 -1.92 -8.78 6.66
C THR A 175 -1.24 -9.84 7.53
N VAL A 176 -1.86 -11.00 7.63
CA VAL A 176 -1.25 -12.15 8.32
C VAL A 176 0.01 -12.61 7.58
N GLU A 177 0.04 -12.48 6.27
CA GLU A 177 1.18 -12.83 5.43
C GLU A 177 2.39 -11.93 5.72
N GLU A 178 2.15 -10.62 5.87
CA GLU A 178 3.19 -9.65 6.26
C GLU A 178 3.74 -9.99 7.65
N ARG A 179 2.84 -10.19 8.64
CA ARG A 179 3.21 -10.61 9.99
C ARG A 179 4.08 -11.86 9.98
N ASP A 180 3.60 -12.92 9.33
CA ASP A 180 4.28 -14.20 9.32
C ASP A 180 5.64 -14.14 8.60
N MET A 181 5.75 -13.33 7.55
CA MET A 181 7.01 -13.07 6.87
C MET A 181 8.00 -12.35 7.78
N VAL A 182 7.57 -11.29 8.47
CA VAL A 182 8.39 -10.51 9.40
C VAL A 182 8.83 -11.38 10.58
N HIS A 183 7.91 -12.12 11.19
CA HIS A 183 8.25 -13.00 12.31
C HIS A 183 9.24 -14.11 11.93
N ARG A 184 9.05 -14.77 10.79
CA ARG A 184 10.02 -15.77 10.30
C ARG A 184 11.41 -15.18 10.07
N ARG A 185 11.50 -13.92 9.65
CA ARG A 185 12.78 -13.27 9.36
C ARG A 185 13.48 -12.71 10.57
N PHE A 186 12.72 -12.12 11.48
CA PHE A 186 13.29 -11.37 12.61
C PHE A 186 13.14 -12.08 13.95
N HIS A 187 12.32 -13.13 14.06
CA HIS A 187 12.06 -13.87 15.33
C HIS A 187 11.62 -12.91 16.44
N ASN A 188 10.68 -12.03 16.13
CA ASN A 188 10.24 -10.93 16.99
C ASN A 188 8.79 -11.07 17.48
N GLU A 189 8.26 -12.30 17.55
CA GLU A 189 6.89 -12.64 17.96
C GLU A 189 6.54 -12.17 19.37
N ARG A 190 7.56 -11.92 20.21
CA ARG A 190 7.38 -11.42 21.58
C ARG A 190 7.03 -9.93 21.65
N ILE A 191 7.24 -9.17 20.58
CA ILE A 191 6.82 -7.77 20.50
C ILE A 191 5.29 -7.77 20.35
N PRO A 192 4.55 -6.98 21.14
CA PRO A 192 3.12 -6.80 20.96
C PRO A 192 2.77 -6.46 19.51
N HIS A 193 1.78 -7.12 18.97
CA HIS A 193 1.39 -6.87 17.58
C HIS A 193 -0.05 -7.27 17.31
N ASP A 194 -0.62 -6.66 16.29
CA ASP A 194 -1.89 -7.10 15.69
C ASP A 194 -1.84 -6.99 14.16
N VAL A 195 -2.69 -7.75 13.49
CA VAL A 195 -2.99 -7.59 12.07
C VAL A 195 -4.13 -6.59 11.96
N VAL A 196 -3.77 -5.33 11.92
CA VAL A 196 -4.72 -4.21 11.94
C VAL A 196 -5.44 -4.06 10.62
N GLY A 197 -4.73 -4.21 9.49
CA GLY A 197 -5.29 -4.00 8.15
C GLY A 197 -5.56 -2.54 7.81
N VAL A 198 -6.40 -2.33 6.79
CA VAL A 198 -6.90 -1.01 6.35
C VAL A 198 -8.40 -1.12 6.13
N GLY A 199 -9.17 -0.17 6.62
CA GLY A 199 -10.60 -0.13 6.36
C GLY A 199 -10.91 0.29 4.91
N VAL A 200 -12.04 -0.14 4.40
CA VAL A 200 -12.52 0.24 3.06
C VAL A 200 -13.88 0.91 3.17
N ASP A 201 -13.98 2.11 2.63
CA ASP A 201 -15.23 2.81 2.42
C ASP A 201 -15.64 2.71 0.95
N VAL A 202 -16.88 2.29 0.70
CA VAL A 202 -17.44 2.19 -0.64
C VAL A 202 -18.53 3.25 -0.79
N PRO A 203 -18.49 4.09 -1.84
CA PRO A 203 -19.53 5.07 -2.08
C PRO A 203 -20.86 4.39 -2.44
N ALA A 204 -21.95 4.89 -1.90
CA ALA A 204 -23.28 4.37 -2.17
C ALA A 204 -23.74 4.55 -3.65
N THR A 205 -23.08 5.43 -4.41
CA THR A 205 -23.53 5.92 -5.73
C THR A 205 -22.64 5.47 -6.89
N ALA A 206 -21.83 4.41 -6.71
CA ALA A 206 -20.98 3.89 -7.79
C ALA A 206 -21.84 3.30 -8.92
N ASP A 207 -21.56 3.71 -10.16
CA ASP A 207 -22.35 3.39 -11.34
C ASP A 207 -21.46 2.96 -12.52
N GLY A 208 -21.46 1.65 -12.78
CA GLY A 208 -20.68 1.07 -13.89
C GLY A 208 -21.17 1.47 -15.28
N ASP A 209 -22.45 1.76 -15.47
CA ASP A 209 -22.98 2.18 -16.77
C ASP A 209 -22.58 3.62 -17.08
N ARG A 210 -22.53 4.48 -16.06
CA ARG A 210 -21.97 5.83 -16.19
C ARG A 210 -20.50 5.77 -16.67
N PHE A 211 -19.69 4.90 -16.07
CA PHE A 211 -18.31 4.72 -16.50
C PHE A 211 -18.20 4.20 -17.94
N ARG A 212 -18.98 3.18 -18.30
CA ARG A 212 -19.00 2.63 -19.66
C ARG A 212 -19.34 3.71 -20.70
N ALA A 213 -20.39 4.50 -20.42
CA ALA A 213 -20.83 5.57 -21.31
C ALA A 213 -19.77 6.65 -21.48
N ALA A 214 -19.16 7.09 -20.39
CA ALA A 214 -18.11 8.13 -20.40
C ALA A 214 -16.86 7.71 -21.20
N HIS A 215 -16.52 6.42 -21.19
CA HIS A 215 -15.30 5.91 -21.84
C HIS A 215 -15.56 5.09 -23.12
N GLY A 216 -16.80 5.03 -23.61
CA GLY A 216 -17.15 4.30 -24.84
C GLY A 216 -16.87 2.80 -24.77
N ILE A 217 -17.04 2.17 -23.62
CA ILE A 217 -16.81 0.73 -23.40
C ILE A 217 -18.14 -0.01 -23.58
N THR A 218 -18.31 -0.70 -24.69
CA THR A 218 -19.57 -1.39 -25.04
C THR A 218 -19.61 -2.85 -24.63
N GLY A 219 -18.44 -3.50 -24.47
CA GLY A 219 -18.31 -4.91 -24.11
C GLY A 219 -17.93 -5.12 -22.64
N PRO A 220 -17.69 -6.39 -22.24
CA PRO A 220 -17.09 -6.68 -20.94
C PRO A 220 -15.70 -6.10 -20.86
N TYR A 221 -15.27 -5.68 -19.65
CA TYR A 221 -13.92 -5.21 -19.45
C TYR A 221 -13.30 -5.72 -18.15
N PHE A 222 -12.00 -5.94 -18.24
CA PHE A 222 -11.13 -6.20 -17.10
C PHE A 222 -10.42 -4.93 -16.73
N LEU A 223 -10.32 -4.65 -15.44
CA LEU A 223 -9.81 -3.38 -14.93
C LEU A 223 -8.45 -3.58 -14.26
N TYR A 224 -7.51 -2.72 -14.56
CA TYR A 224 -6.28 -2.52 -13.78
C TYR A 224 -6.31 -1.12 -13.20
N VAL A 225 -6.01 -0.97 -11.90
CA VAL A 225 -5.88 0.32 -11.23
C VAL A 225 -4.56 0.34 -10.47
N GLY A 226 -3.74 1.33 -10.74
CA GLY A 226 -2.44 1.53 -10.11
C GLY A 226 -1.46 2.25 -11.04
N ARG A 227 -0.25 2.51 -10.56
CA ARG A 227 0.81 3.03 -11.43
C ARG A 227 1.13 2.00 -12.52
N ILE A 228 1.20 2.47 -13.76
CA ILE A 228 1.56 1.63 -14.90
C ILE A 228 3.08 1.69 -15.04
N VAL A 229 3.75 0.71 -14.43
CA VAL A 229 5.20 0.65 -14.26
C VAL A 229 5.67 -0.80 -14.21
N GLU A 230 6.93 -1.06 -14.56
CA GLU A 230 7.50 -2.41 -14.57
C GLU A 230 7.38 -3.11 -13.21
N SER A 231 7.67 -2.41 -12.12
CA SER A 231 7.65 -2.98 -10.77
C SER A 231 6.24 -3.42 -10.30
N LYS A 232 5.18 -2.98 -10.98
CA LYS A 232 3.80 -3.43 -10.77
C LYS A 232 3.37 -4.56 -11.73
N GLY A 233 4.33 -5.14 -12.48
CA GLY A 233 4.08 -6.27 -13.37
C GLY A 233 3.28 -5.92 -14.63
N CYS A 234 3.21 -4.64 -15.01
CA CYS A 234 2.45 -4.22 -16.19
C CYS A 234 2.95 -4.85 -17.50
N PRO A 235 4.26 -5.02 -17.74
CA PRO A 235 4.72 -5.72 -18.94
C PRO A 235 4.16 -7.15 -19.06
N GLU A 236 4.13 -7.87 -17.95
CA GLU A 236 3.56 -9.22 -17.88
C GLU A 236 2.06 -9.19 -18.13
N LEU A 237 1.32 -8.27 -17.50
CA LEU A 237 -0.10 -8.10 -17.74
C LEU A 237 -0.40 -7.86 -19.22
N PHE A 238 0.37 -7.01 -19.89
CA PHE A 238 0.18 -6.72 -21.32
C PHE A 238 0.47 -7.92 -22.20
N ALA A 239 1.53 -8.67 -21.90
CA ALA A 239 1.85 -9.91 -22.62
C ALA A 239 0.76 -10.99 -22.43
N HIS A 240 0.26 -11.14 -21.20
CA HIS A 240 -0.81 -12.08 -20.90
C HIS A 240 -2.14 -11.68 -21.56
N TRP A 241 -2.47 -10.38 -21.56
CA TRP A 241 -3.62 -9.84 -22.26
C TRP A 241 -3.56 -10.10 -23.76
N ALA A 242 -2.41 -9.84 -24.39
CA ALA A 242 -2.22 -10.11 -25.81
C ALA A 242 -2.43 -11.60 -26.14
N ARG A 243 -1.97 -12.51 -25.27
CA ARG A 243 -2.17 -13.95 -25.42
C ARG A 243 -3.64 -14.34 -25.26
N PHE A 244 -4.35 -13.77 -24.29
CA PHE A 244 -5.80 -13.95 -24.15
C PHE A 244 -6.53 -13.53 -25.42
N LYS A 245 -6.25 -12.35 -25.96
CA LYS A 245 -6.90 -11.83 -27.16
C LYS A 245 -6.55 -12.59 -28.44
N ALA A 246 -5.40 -13.27 -28.49
CA ALA A 246 -5.05 -14.16 -29.61
C ALA A 246 -5.91 -15.43 -29.63
N ARG A 247 -6.58 -15.79 -28.53
CA ARG A 247 -7.47 -16.94 -28.38
C ARG A 247 -8.95 -16.57 -28.33
N HIS A 248 -9.25 -15.31 -27.98
CA HIS A 248 -10.59 -14.82 -27.71
C HIS A 248 -10.92 -13.60 -28.58
N ASP A 249 -11.71 -13.81 -29.64
CA ASP A 249 -12.11 -12.76 -30.60
C ASP A 249 -13.23 -11.82 -30.08
N GLY A 250 -13.78 -12.09 -28.90
CA GLY A 250 -14.87 -11.32 -28.31
C GLY A 250 -14.49 -9.85 -27.98
N PRO A 251 -15.47 -9.01 -27.66
CA PRO A 251 -15.28 -7.55 -27.49
C PRO A 251 -14.67 -7.15 -26.14
N ALA A 252 -13.99 -8.05 -25.42
CA ALA A 252 -13.39 -7.77 -24.12
C ALA A 252 -12.29 -6.72 -24.21
N THR A 253 -12.29 -5.77 -23.27
CA THR A 253 -11.34 -4.65 -23.16
C THR A 253 -10.53 -4.74 -21.86
N LEU A 254 -9.24 -4.40 -21.91
CA LEU A 254 -8.42 -4.10 -20.73
C LEU A 254 -8.43 -2.59 -20.50
N ALA A 255 -9.05 -2.16 -19.40
CA ALA A 255 -9.07 -0.76 -18.98
C ALA A 255 -7.95 -0.52 -17.95
N LEU A 256 -7.11 0.48 -18.20
CA LEU A 256 -5.94 0.83 -17.41
C LEU A 256 -6.14 2.20 -16.78
N VAL A 257 -6.13 2.27 -15.45
CA VAL A 257 -6.33 3.48 -14.66
C VAL A 257 -5.11 3.75 -13.80
N GLY A 258 -4.60 5.00 -13.86
CA GLY A 258 -3.49 5.49 -13.06
C GLY A 258 -2.43 6.22 -13.87
N HIS A 259 -1.40 6.72 -13.18
CA HIS A 259 -0.27 7.36 -13.84
C HIS A 259 0.59 6.34 -14.58
N ARG A 260 0.99 6.67 -15.80
CA ARG A 260 1.90 5.84 -16.58
C ARG A 260 3.33 6.33 -16.46
N GLU A 261 4.24 5.40 -16.21
CA GLU A 261 5.69 5.59 -16.17
C GLU A 261 6.39 4.68 -17.21
N MET A 262 5.59 4.01 -18.04
CA MET A 262 6.04 3.17 -19.16
C MET A 262 5.04 3.21 -20.32
N ASP A 263 5.43 2.71 -21.48
CA ASP A 263 4.55 2.67 -22.64
C ASP A 263 3.42 1.65 -22.45
N VAL A 264 2.24 2.02 -22.91
CA VAL A 264 1.07 1.17 -22.98
C VAL A 264 0.91 0.65 -24.41
N PRO A 265 0.58 -0.64 -24.62
CA PRO A 265 0.40 -1.18 -25.95
C PRO A 265 -0.66 -0.44 -26.77
N GLU A 266 -0.32 -0.05 -28.00
CA GLU A 266 -1.26 0.55 -28.96
C GLU A 266 -2.15 -0.54 -29.59
N ARG A 267 -3.25 -0.88 -28.89
CA ARG A 267 -4.22 -1.92 -29.28
C ARG A 267 -5.63 -1.37 -29.11
N SER A 268 -6.54 -1.76 -30.00
CA SER A 268 -7.96 -1.37 -29.89
C SER A 268 -8.68 -1.97 -28.68
N ASP A 269 -8.17 -3.07 -28.15
CA ASP A 269 -8.69 -3.77 -26.97
C ASP A 269 -8.00 -3.38 -25.64
N VAL A 270 -7.12 -2.37 -25.65
CA VAL A 270 -6.48 -1.79 -24.47
C VAL A 270 -6.84 -0.30 -24.39
N ARG A 271 -7.38 0.13 -23.27
CA ARG A 271 -7.80 1.52 -23.03
C ARG A 271 -7.04 2.10 -21.87
N TYR A 272 -6.13 3.02 -22.14
CA TYR A 272 -5.50 3.83 -21.10
C TYR A 272 -6.38 5.06 -20.80
N LEU A 273 -6.82 5.21 -19.56
CA LEU A 273 -7.78 6.21 -19.12
C LEU A 273 -7.14 7.30 -18.23
N GLY A 274 -5.86 7.18 -17.94
CA GLY A 274 -5.19 8.10 -17.01
C GLY A 274 -5.58 7.91 -15.55
N PRO A 275 -5.14 8.81 -14.66
CA PRO A 275 -5.62 8.84 -13.29
C PRO A 275 -7.08 9.29 -13.24
N LEU A 276 -7.87 8.66 -12.39
CA LEU A 276 -9.28 8.97 -12.16
C LEU A 276 -9.48 9.49 -10.73
N SER A 277 -10.56 10.24 -10.51
CA SER A 277 -11.04 10.54 -9.17
C SER A 277 -11.50 9.27 -8.45
N ASP A 278 -11.61 9.31 -7.12
CA ASP A 278 -12.13 8.18 -6.35
C ASP A 278 -13.53 7.76 -6.80
N ALA A 279 -14.41 8.72 -7.09
CA ALA A 279 -15.75 8.44 -7.59
C ALA A 279 -15.71 7.67 -8.91
N GLU A 280 -14.94 8.12 -9.88
CA GLU A 280 -14.77 7.45 -11.19
C GLU A 280 -14.09 6.09 -11.06
N LYS A 281 -13.12 5.95 -10.13
CA LYS A 281 -12.49 4.65 -9.81
C LYS A 281 -13.52 3.64 -9.33
N PHE A 282 -14.43 4.04 -8.44
CA PHE A 282 -15.49 3.16 -7.97
C PHE A 282 -16.53 2.86 -9.04
N ASP A 283 -16.83 3.80 -9.93
CA ASP A 283 -17.64 3.54 -11.12
C ASP A 283 -16.98 2.51 -12.04
N ALA A 284 -15.67 2.63 -12.25
CA ALA A 284 -14.90 1.65 -13.00
C ALA A 284 -14.96 0.25 -12.36
N LEU A 285 -14.82 0.18 -11.04
CA LEU A 285 -14.97 -1.07 -10.30
C LEU A 285 -16.40 -1.62 -10.42
N ALA A 286 -17.43 -0.79 -10.29
CA ALA A 286 -18.82 -1.22 -10.38
C ALA A 286 -19.15 -1.88 -11.72
N GLY A 287 -18.56 -1.42 -12.81
CA GLY A 287 -18.85 -1.92 -14.18
C GLY A 287 -17.93 -3.04 -14.67
N CYS A 288 -16.79 -3.31 -14.04
CA CYS A 288 -15.83 -4.30 -14.53
C CYS A 288 -16.32 -5.75 -14.33
N THR A 289 -15.81 -6.65 -15.17
CA THR A 289 -15.99 -8.10 -15.01
C THR A 289 -15.14 -8.62 -13.85
N ALA A 290 -13.89 -8.18 -13.77
CA ALA A 290 -12.95 -8.46 -12.68
C ALA A 290 -11.86 -7.40 -12.64
N LEU A 291 -11.25 -7.23 -11.47
CA LEU A 291 -9.97 -6.53 -11.34
C LEU A 291 -8.84 -7.49 -11.71
N THR A 292 -7.91 -7.08 -12.56
CA THR A 292 -6.65 -7.78 -12.81
C THR A 292 -5.51 -7.06 -12.12
N TYR A 293 -4.68 -7.79 -11.38
CA TYR A 293 -3.57 -7.17 -10.66
C TYR A 293 -2.32 -8.05 -10.70
N SER A 294 -1.24 -7.52 -11.24
CA SER A 294 0.01 -8.24 -11.50
C SER A 294 1.16 -7.85 -10.57
N GLY A 295 0.95 -6.89 -9.65
CA GLY A 295 1.97 -6.48 -8.68
C GLY A 295 2.39 -7.63 -7.78
N LEU A 296 3.71 -7.79 -7.58
CA LEU A 296 4.30 -8.89 -6.82
C LEU A 296 4.63 -8.51 -5.38
N LEU A 297 4.94 -7.23 -5.15
CA LEU A 297 5.45 -6.71 -3.90
C LEU A 297 4.41 -5.78 -3.27
N ASP A 298 3.48 -6.35 -2.54
CA ASP A 298 2.48 -5.63 -1.77
C ASP A 298 2.31 -6.28 -0.39
N SER A 299 2.30 -5.48 0.67
CA SER A 299 1.92 -5.93 2.02
C SER A 299 0.40 -6.02 2.18
N LEU A 300 -0.30 -5.22 1.39
CA LEU A 300 -1.75 -5.16 1.22
C LEU A 300 -2.05 -4.38 -0.06
N SER A 301 -3.03 -4.79 -0.83
CA SER A 301 -3.49 -4.02 -1.99
C SER A 301 -4.85 -3.41 -1.71
N MET A 302 -4.90 -2.09 -1.51
CA MET A 302 -6.14 -1.36 -1.25
C MET A 302 -7.14 -1.55 -2.40
N ILE A 303 -6.68 -1.50 -3.65
CA ILE A 303 -7.56 -1.68 -4.81
C ILE A 303 -8.18 -3.09 -4.89
N VAL A 304 -7.48 -4.11 -4.40
CA VAL A 304 -8.04 -5.46 -4.29
C VAL A 304 -9.16 -5.50 -3.25
N LEU A 305 -8.96 -4.85 -2.10
CA LEU A 305 -10.00 -4.72 -1.08
C LEU A 305 -11.20 -3.91 -1.59
N GLU A 306 -10.96 -2.82 -2.30
CA GLU A 306 -11.99 -1.99 -2.94
C GLU A 306 -12.79 -2.80 -3.97
N ALA A 307 -12.12 -3.60 -4.81
CA ALA A 307 -12.77 -4.49 -5.77
C ALA A 307 -13.67 -5.52 -5.06
N TRP A 308 -13.17 -6.17 -4.02
CA TRP A 308 -13.98 -7.09 -3.22
C TRP A 308 -15.15 -6.40 -2.53
N ALA A 309 -14.94 -5.23 -1.95
CA ALA A 309 -16.01 -4.44 -1.34
C ALA A 309 -17.12 -4.08 -2.34
N MET A 310 -16.72 -3.83 -3.61
CA MET A 310 -17.64 -3.64 -4.74
C MET A 310 -18.26 -4.96 -5.26
N GLY A 311 -17.91 -6.10 -4.67
CA GLY A 311 -18.40 -7.41 -5.11
C GLY A 311 -17.83 -7.85 -6.44
N LYS A 312 -16.57 -7.48 -6.74
CA LYS A 312 -15.87 -7.88 -7.96
C LYS A 312 -14.81 -8.91 -7.65
N PRO A 313 -14.71 -9.99 -8.44
CA PRO A 313 -13.61 -10.93 -8.32
C PRO A 313 -12.30 -10.30 -8.77
N VAL A 314 -11.18 -10.87 -8.29
CA VAL A 314 -9.85 -10.43 -8.71
C VAL A 314 -9.08 -11.57 -9.39
N VAL A 315 -8.25 -11.20 -10.36
CA VAL A 315 -7.31 -12.12 -11.03
C VAL A 315 -5.90 -11.61 -10.68
N VAL A 316 -5.14 -12.40 -9.93
CA VAL A 316 -3.85 -11.98 -9.36
C VAL A 316 -2.73 -12.95 -9.72
N SER A 317 -1.48 -12.48 -9.73
CA SER A 317 -0.35 -13.39 -9.92
C SER A 317 -0.18 -14.33 -8.71
N SER A 318 -0.02 -15.62 -8.94
CA SER A 318 0.30 -16.60 -7.88
C SER A 318 1.69 -16.37 -7.29
N ARG A 319 2.55 -15.62 -7.97
CA ARG A 319 3.87 -15.20 -7.50
C ARG A 319 3.80 -14.03 -6.49
N ALA A 320 2.62 -13.41 -6.32
CA ALA A 320 2.36 -12.41 -5.28
C ALA A 320 1.88 -13.13 -4.00
N PRO A 321 2.74 -13.43 -3.02
CA PRO A 321 2.38 -14.34 -1.92
C PRO A 321 1.24 -13.78 -1.07
N VAL A 322 1.24 -12.49 -0.78
CA VAL A 322 0.18 -11.82 -0.01
C VAL A 322 -1.15 -11.91 -0.73
N LEU A 323 -1.22 -11.43 -1.98
CA LEU A 323 -2.47 -11.36 -2.73
C LEU A 323 -3.02 -12.73 -3.09
N SER A 324 -2.14 -13.67 -3.45
CA SER A 324 -2.52 -15.04 -3.75
C SER A 324 -3.11 -15.74 -2.52
N SER A 325 -2.49 -15.60 -1.35
CA SER A 325 -2.98 -16.16 -0.10
C SER A 325 -4.29 -15.50 0.35
N MET A 326 -4.37 -14.16 0.32
CA MET A 326 -5.60 -13.42 0.62
C MET A 326 -6.75 -13.84 -0.30
N SER A 327 -6.49 -13.99 -1.60
CA SER A 327 -7.50 -14.40 -2.59
C SER A 327 -8.08 -15.76 -2.29
N ARG A 328 -7.24 -16.74 -1.91
CA ARG A 328 -7.69 -18.07 -1.50
C ARG A 328 -8.50 -18.01 -0.20
N ARG A 329 -8.03 -17.27 0.79
CA ARG A 329 -8.68 -17.13 2.10
C ARG A 329 -10.04 -16.43 2.00
N ALA A 330 -10.16 -15.42 1.14
CA ALA A 330 -11.41 -14.74 0.84
C ALA A 330 -12.37 -15.55 -0.03
N GLY A 331 -11.88 -16.59 -0.73
CA GLY A 331 -12.66 -17.29 -1.76
C GLY A 331 -13.13 -16.36 -2.91
N ALA A 332 -12.36 -15.31 -3.18
CA ALA A 332 -12.80 -14.17 -4.00
C ALA A 332 -11.81 -13.78 -5.10
N GLY A 333 -10.75 -14.54 -5.27
CA GLY A 333 -9.73 -14.29 -6.27
C GLY A 333 -9.27 -15.56 -6.96
N LEU A 334 -8.76 -15.39 -8.16
CA LEU A 334 -8.26 -16.44 -9.03
C LEU A 334 -6.76 -16.21 -9.29
N PRO A 335 -5.87 -16.88 -8.54
CA PRO A 335 -4.43 -16.79 -8.76
C PRO A 335 -4.03 -17.52 -10.05
N TYR A 336 -3.21 -16.90 -10.90
CA TYR A 336 -2.61 -17.50 -12.09
C TYR A 336 -1.10 -17.62 -11.98
N GLY A 337 -0.52 -18.69 -12.51
CA GLY A 337 0.93 -18.92 -12.57
C GLY A 337 1.53 -18.81 -13.98
N SER A 338 0.68 -18.65 -15.00
CA SER A 338 1.12 -18.58 -16.40
C SER A 338 0.17 -17.74 -17.25
N ALA A 339 0.65 -17.31 -18.43
CA ALA A 339 -0.18 -16.61 -19.41
C ALA A 339 -1.35 -17.46 -19.92
N THR A 340 -1.19 -18.77 -19.93
CA THR A 340 -2.27 -19.71 -20.33
C THR A 340 -3.37 -19.72 -19.26
N GLU A 341 -3.01 -19.91 -18.00
CA GLU A 341 -3.97 -19.86 -16.89
C GLU A 341 -4.66 -18.50 -16.80
N PHE A 342 -3.91 -17.39 -16.98
CA PHE A 342 -4.51 -16.05 -17.01
C PHE A 342 -5.60 -15.97 -18.08
N ALA A 343 -5.33 -16.42 -19.31
CA ALA A 343 -6.32 -16.40 -20.39
C ALA A 343 -7.54 -17.26 -20.08
N GLU A 344 -7.34 -18.47 -19.58
CA GLU A 344 -8.41 -19.40 -19.20
C GLU A 344 -9.29 -18.85 -18.07
N LEU A 345 -8.69 -18.14 -17.10
CA LEU A 345 -9.44 -17.50 -16.03
C LEU A 345 -10.30 -16.34 -16.53
N LEU A 346 -9.79 -15.54 -17.48
CA LEU A 346 -10.60 -14.47 -18.09
C LEU A 346 -11.76 -15.05 -18.92
N GLU A 347 -11.50 -16.09 -19.73
CA GLU A 347 -12.53 -16.80 -20.48
C GLU A 347 -13.60 -17.37 -19.53
N LEU A 348 -13.20 -18.06 -18.46
CA LEU A 348 -14.08 -18.59 -17.43
C LEU A 348 -15.00 -17.53 -16.82
N LEU A 349 -14.48 -16.36 -16.50
CA LEU A 349 -15.27 -15.26 -15.92
C LEU A 349 -16.25 -14.65 -16.92
N LEU A 350 -15.92 -14.63 -18.21
CA LEU A 350 -16.82 -14.20 -19.29
C LEU A 350 -17.94 -15.21 -19.55
N GLU A 351 -17.61 -16.50 -19.58
CA GLU A 351 -18.56 -17.58 -19.85
C GLU A 351 -19.47 -17.87 -18.66
N ARG A 352 -18.99 -17.63 -17.44
CA ARG A 352 -19.71 -17.95 -16.21
C ARG A 352 -19.95 -16.72 -15.32
N PRO A 353 -20.82 -15.78 -15.72
CA PRO A 353 -21.08 -14.57 -14.93
C PRO A 353 -21.65 -14.86 -13.53
N THR A 354 -22.28 -16.02 -13.34
CA THR A 354 -22.74 -16.46 -12.02
C THR A 354 -21.57 -16.76 -11.09
N LEU A 355 -20.50 -17.42 -11.59
CA LEU A 355 -19.28 -17.66 -10.83
C LEU A 355 -18.61 -16.31 -10.45
N ALA A 356 -18.50 -15.38 -11.39
CA ALA A 356 -17.96 -14.05 -11.12
C ALA A 356 -18.72 -13.34 -9.98
N ARG A 357 -20.06 -13.42 -9.99
CA ARG A 357 -20.89 -12.87 -8.91
C ARG A 357 -20.69 -13.59 -7.57
N GLN A 358 -20.56 -14.92 -7.57
CA GLN A 358 -20.29 -15.69 -6.35
C GLN A 358 -18.94 -15.34 -5.72
N LEU A 359 -17.88 -15.28 -6.53
CA LEU A 359 -16.55 -14.83 -6.07
C LEU A 359 -16.60 -13.40 -5.54
N GLY A 360 -17.28 -12.50 -6.24
CA GLY A 360 -17.44 -11.11 -5.78
C GLY A 360 -18.22 -11.01 -4.46
N ALA A 361 -19.27 -11.82 -4.29
CA ALA A 361 -20.04 -11.86 -3.03
C ALA A 361 -19.19 -12.37 -1.86
N ALA A 362 -18.35 -13.40 -2.08
CA ALA A 362 -17.41 -13.89 -1.09
C ALA A 362 -16.38 -12.81 -0.70
N GLY A 363 -15.84 -12.06 -1.68
CA GLY A 363 -14.94 -10.94 -1.42
C GLY A 363 -15.59 -9.84 -0.60
N ARG A 364 -16.82 -9.47 -0.93
CA ARG A 364 -17.58 -8.47 -0.16
C ARG A 364 -17.79 -8.91 1.29
N ALA A 365 -18.16 -10.16 1.51
CA ALA A 365 -18.33 -10.72 2.85
C ALA A 365 -17.01 -10.72 3.64
N PHE A 366 -15.90 -11.07 2.98
CA PHE A 366 -14.57 -11.07 3.59
C PHE A 366 -14.14 -9.67 4.03
N VAL A 367 -14.30 -8.65 3.16
CA VAL A 367 -13.97 -7.26 3.51
C VAL A 367 -14.87 -6.75 4.63
N ALA A 368 -16.17 -6.98 4.54
CA ALA A 368 -17.13 -6.54 5.56
C ALA A 368 -16.88 -7.19 6.94
N GLY A 369 -16.30 -8.39 6.97
CA GLY A 369 -15.94 -9.07 8.22
C GLY A 369 -14.55 -8.73 8.78
N THR A 370 -13.64 -8.19 7.96
CA THR A 370 -12.23 -8.08 8.34
C THR A 370 -11.66 -6.68 8.21
N TYR A 371 -12.06 -5.91 7.19
CA TYR A 371 -11.44 -4.64 6.79
C TYR A 371 -12.41 -3.47 6.91
N THR A 372 -13.07 -3.36 8.06
CA THR A 372 -13.95 -2.22 8.39
C THR A 372 -13.20 -1.19 9.22
N TRP A 373 -13.43 0.10 8.98
CA TRP A 373 -12.78 1.15 9.75
C TRP A 373 -13.02 1.05 11.26
N PRO A 374 -14.24 0.75 11.76
CA PRO A 374 -14.42 0.56 13.20
C PRO A 374 -13.55 -0.56 13.78
N GLY A 375 -13.42 -1.69 13.06
CA GLY A 375 -12.56 -2.79 13.49
C GLY A 375 -11.08 -2.45 13.46
N VAL A 376 -10.62 -1.75 12.41
CA VAL A 376 -9.23 -1.27 12.29
C VAL A 376 -8.90 -0.27 13.40
N VAL A 377 -9.76 0.72 13.62
CA VAL A 377 -9.58 1.73 14.68
C VAL A 377 -9.49 1.07 16.05
N GLN A 378 -10.39 0.12 16.36
CA GLN A 378 -10.35 -0.56 17.66
C GLN A 378 -9.02 -1.26 17.90
N LYS A 379 -8.47 -1.95 16.90
CA LYS A 379 -7.15 -2.61 17.00
C LYS A 379 -6.02 -1.61 17.27
N TYR A 380 -6.03 -0.43 16.64
CA TYR A 380 -5.06 0.62 16.94
C TYR A 380 -5.22 1.14 18.37
N LEU A 381 -6.46 1.36 18.83
CA LEU A 381 -6.72 1.80 20.21
C LEU A 381 -6.24 0.76 21.23
N ASP A 382 -6.41 -0.52 20.95
CA ASP A 382 -5.91 -1.62 21.80
C ASP A 382 -4.37 -1.61 21.83
N LEU A 383 -3.69 -1.43 20.69
CA LEU A 383 -2.23 -1.28 20.65
C LEU A 383 -1.75 -0.05 21.41
N PHE A 384 -2.46 1.10 21.32
CA PHE A 384 -2.12 2.30 22.10
C PHE A 384 -2.25 2.05 23.61
N ALA A 385 -3.30 1.35 24.02
CA ALA A 385 -3.49 0.97 25.42
C ALA A 385 -2.38 0.04 25.91
N GLU A 386 -1.94 -0.91 25.09
CA GLU A 386 -0.85 -1.82 25.44
C GLU A 386 0.49 -1.09 25.54
N VAL A 387 0.80 -0.18 24.61
CA VAL A 387 2.01 0.66 24.65
C VAL A 387 2.01 1.50 25.91
N ARG A 388 0.88 2.14 26.25
CA ARG A 388 0.74 2.94 27.45
C ARG A 388 0.93 2.12 28.74
N ALA A 389 0.29 0.96 28.84
CA ALA A 389 0.37 0.09 30.04
C ALA A 389 1.80 -0.39 30.34
N ARG A 390 2.65 -0.51 29.32
CA ARG A 390 4.05 -0.90 29.48
C ARG A 390 5.00 0.25 29.79
N ASN A 391 4.50 1.49 29.77
CA ASN A 391 5.26 2.71 30.07
C ASN A 391 4.97 3.24 31.50
N VAL A 392 4.10 2.57 32.24
CA VAL A 392 3.82 2.77 33.67
C VAL A 392 4.63 1.77 34.47
#